data_29847db44a3d9871bf46c628e4878e66
#
_entry.id   29847db44a3d9871bf46c628e4878e66
#
_cell.length_a   1.000
_cell.length_b   1.000
_cell.length_c   1.000
_cell.angle_alpha   90.00
_cell.angle_beta   90.00
_cell.angle_gamma   90.00
#
_symmetry.space_group_name_H-M   'P 1'
#
loop_
_entity.id
_entity.type
_entity.pdbx_description
1 polymer ?
#
loop_
_entity_poly.entity_id
_entity_poly.type
_entity_poly.pdbx_seq_one_letter_code
_entity_poly.pdbx_strand_id
1 'polypeptide(L)'
;MCIRDSNEGADKRKVVLVDCGVKTNIIRCLLKRDVEVIRVPWDYDFNGLEFDGLFISNGPGDPDTCDAAVQNIRKAMKNEKLPIFGICMGNQLLSKAGGAKIYKLKYGHRSHNQPVRMVGTERCFITAQDHGYAVDNNTLGADWEPLFINMNDGSNEGIKHKTNPWFSAQFHPEAASGPTDTEFLFDEFVNLLK
;
A
#
# COMPACT_ATOMS: atom_id res chain seq x y z
N MET A 1 4.73 12.87 16.59
CA MET A 1 6.21 12.83 16.59
C MET A 1 6.63 12.07 15.34
N CYS A 2 7.26 12.76 14.38
CA CYS A 2 7.78 12.11 13.17
C CYS A 2 9.11 11.44 13.52
N ILE A 3 9.29 10.17 13.15
CA ILE A 3 10.53 9.43 13.35
C ILE A 3 11.22 9.33 11.99
N ARG A 4 12.48 9.75 11.92
CA ARG A 4 13.32 9.48 10.75
C ARG A 4 14.03 8.16 10.96
N ASP A 5 13.71 7.17 10.15
CA ASP A 5 14.45 5.93 10.07
C ASP A 5 15.59 6.17 9.08
N SER A 6 16.82 6.10 9.58
CA SER A 6 17.98 6.74 9.00
C SER A 6 18.60 6.03 7.79
N ASN A 7 18.53 6.70 6.68
CA ASN A 7 19.58 6.81 5.67
C ASN A 7 19.77 8.29 5.38
N GLU A 8 20.19 9.11 6.33
CA GLU A 8 20.31 10.55 6.17
C GLU A 8 21.35 10.92 5.11
N GLY A 9 20.97 11.73 4.14
CA GLY A 9 21.83 12.33 3.14
C GLY A 9 21.09 13.40 2.36
N ALA A 10 21.74 14.50 2.04
CA ALA A 10 21.13 15.67 1.39
C ALA A 10 20.52 15.39 0.01
N ASP A 11 20.88 14.27 -0.63
CA ASP A 11 20.46 13.90 -1.99
C ASP A 11 19.54 12.66 -2.04
N LYS A 12 19.04 12.17 -0.88
CA LYS A 12 18.19 10.99 -0.86
C LYS A 12 16.73 11.33 -1.09
N ARG A 13 16.04 10.48 -1.87
CA ARG A 13 14.60 10.56 -2.07
C ARG A 13 13.89 10.26 -0.76
N LYS A 14 12.92 11.08 -0.39
CA LYS A 14 12.20 11.02 0.88
C LYS A 14 10.85 10.36 0.71
N VAL A 15 10.59 9.35 1.50
CA VAL A 15 9.30 8.65 1.54
C VAL A 15 8.63 8.94 2.88
N VAL A 16 7.45 9.53 2.85
CA VAL A 16 6.58 9.57 4.04
C VAL A 16 5.90 8.21 4.17
N LEU A 17 6.09 7.57 5.32
CA LEU A 17 5.46 6.32 5.69
C LEU A 17 4.39 6.58 6.74
N VAL A 18 3.13 6.39 6.35
CA VAL A 18 1.97 6.46 7.25
C VAL A 18 1.92 5.16 8.05
N ASP A 19 2.17 5.26 9.36
CA ASP A 19 2.25 4.12 10.27
C ASP A 19 0.87 3.74 10.81
N CYS A 20 0.25 2.75 10.19
CA CYS A 20 -1.02 2.15 10.65
C CYS A 20 -0.81 0.93 11.57
N GLY A 21 0.42 0.63 11.94
CA GLY A 21 0.86 -0.60 12.63
C GLY A 21 1.91 -1.33 11.79
N VAL A 22 2.92 -0.59 11.32
CA VAL A 22 3.88 -1.04 10.31
C VAL A 22 4.72 -2.21 10.79
N LYS A 23 4.81 -3.26 9.96
CA LYS A 23 5.82 -4.31 10.13
C LYS A 23 7.21 -3.75 9.86
N THR A 24 8.14 -3.99 10.77
CA THR A 24 9.55 -3.55 10.65
C THR A 24 10.17 -3.93 9.31
N ASN A 25 9.78 -5.07 8.73
CA ASN A 25 10.33 -5.49 7.45
C ASN A 25 9.95 -4.59 6.27
N ILE A 26 8.80 -3.91 6.32
CA ILE A 26 8.44 -2.87 5.32
C ILE A 26 9.48 -1.75 5.35
N ILE A 27 9.83 -1.25 6.55
CA ILE A 27 10.85 -0.21 6.72
C ILE A 27 12.19 -0.71 6.17
N ARG A 28 12.59 -1.94 6.50
CA ARG A 28 13.82 -2.56 5.98
C ARG A 28 13.84 -2.66 4.46
N CYS A 29 12.72 -3.04 3.85
CA CYS A 29 12.59 -3.11 2.38
C CYS A 29 12.77 -1.74 1.71
N LEU A 30 12.26 -0.67 2.33
CA LEU A 30 12.47 0.69 1.84
C LEU A 30 13.93 1.14 2.04
N LEU A 31 14.50 0.94 3.23
CA LEU A 31 15.87 1.36 3.53
C LEU A 31 16.93 0.64 2.68
N LYS A 32 16.70 -0.63 2.31
CA LYS A 32 17.57 -1.37 1.36
C LYS A 32 17.67 -0.67 -0.01
N ARG A 33 16.69 0.14 -0.38
CA ARG A 33 16.57 0.82 -1.67
C ARG A 33 17.03 2.27 -1.64
N ASP A 34 17.81 2.61 -0.61
CA ASP A 34 18.49 3.88 -0.46
C ASP A 34 17.55 5.11 -0.45
N VAL A 35 16.43 5.00 0.21
CA VAL A 35 15.49 6.10 0.46
C VAL A 35 15.53 6.52 1.92
N GLU A 36 15.29 7.80 2.20
CA GLU A 36 15.01 8.30 3.55
C GLU A 36 13.54 8.03 3.89
N VAL A 37 13.26 7.42 5.05
CA VAL A 37 11.91 7.14 5.50
C VAL A 37 11.54 8.09 6.63
N ILE A 38 10.48 8.87 6.42
CA ILE A 38 9.87 9.74 7.43
C ILE A 38 8.59 9.06 7.92
N ARG A 39 8.65 8.39 9.05
CA ARG A 39 7.51 7.70 9.64
C ARG A 39 6.62 8.67 10.42
N VAL A 40 5.33 8.69 10.10
CA VAL A 40 4.33 9.55 10.73
C VAL A 40 3.17 8.70 11.28
N PRO A 41 2.53 9.09 12.39
CA PRO A 41 1.30 8.44 12.87
C PRO A 41 0.20 8.42 11.80
N TRP A 42 -0.67 7.43 11.86
CA TRP A 42 -1.75 7.21 10.87
C TRP A 42 -2.71 8.41 10.72
N ASP A 43 -2.90 9.20 11.78
CA ASP A 43 -3.78 10.37 11.84
C ASP A 43 -3.06 11.71 11.63
N TYR A 44 -1.75 11.70 11.44
CA TYR A 44 -0.94 12.89 11.23
C TYR A 44 -1.15 13.49 9.83
N ASP A 45 -1.38 14.80 9.74
CA ASP A 45 -1.43 15.52 8.46
C ASP A 45 0.00 15.81 7.95
N PHE A 46 0.49 14.95 7.07
CA PHE A 46 1.83 15.00 6.50
C PHE A 46 1.94 15.92 5.28
N ASN A 47 0.84 16.53 4.83
CA ASN A 47 0.83 17.30 3.58
C ASN A 47 1.62 18.62 3.64
N GLY A 48 2.09 19.03 4.81
CA GLY A 48 3.01 20.14 5.00
C GLY A 48 4.50 19.76 4.93
N LEU A 49 4.82 18.46 4.79
CA LEU A 49 6.20 17.99 4.67
C LEU A 49 6.65 17.98 3.20
N GLU A 50 7.97 18.06 2.98
CA GLU A 50 8.58 17.84 1.66
C GLU A 50 8.98 16.37 1.54
N PHE A 51 8.43 15.66 0.53
CA PHE A 51 8.71 14.26 0.25
C PHE A 51 8.44 13.90 -1.21
N ASP A 52 9.04 12.82 -1.68
CA ASP A 52 9.02 12.37 -3.08
C ASP A 52 8.03 11.23 -3.32
N GLY A 53 7.60 10.54 -2.27
CA GLY A 53 6.62 9.44 -2.35
C GLY A 53 5.90 9.20 -1.03
N LEU A 54 4.68 8.66 -1.15
CA LEU A 54 3.83 8.31 -0.02
C LEU A 54 3.69 6.79 0.07
N PHE A 55 4.04 6.23 1.23
CA PHE A 55 3.86 4.84 1.54
C PHE A 55 2.85 4.67 2.67
N ILE A 56 1.82 3.85 2.47
CA ILE A 56 0.79 3.60 3.46
C ILE A 56 0.96 2.16 3.95
N SER A 57 1.30 2.01 5.24
CA SER A 57 1.68 0.72 5.79
C SER A 57 0.49 -0.22 6.00
N ASN A 58 0.82 -1.48 6.28
CA ASN A 58 -0.11 -2.40 6.89
C ASN A 58 -0.52 -1.94 8.31
N GLY A 59 -1.56 -2.53 8.84
CA GLY A 59 -2.01 -2.28 10.21
C GLY A 59 -3.22 -3.13 10.58
N PRO A 60 -3.49 -3.26 11.88
CA PRO A 60 -4.68 -3.95 12.38
C PRO A 60 -5.91 -3.07 12.34
N GLY A 61 -7.07 -3.69 12.52
CA GLY A 61 -8.32 -2.99 12.80
C GLY A 61 -9.24 -2.86 11.60
N ASP A 62 -10.21 -1.96 11.76
CA ASP A 62 -11.25 -1.69 10.78
C ASP A 62 -10.89 -0.43 9.99
N PRO A 63 -10.77 -0.50 8.64
CA PRO A 63 -10.45 0.66 7.81
C PRO A 63 -11.51 1.78 7.90
N ASP A 64 -12.71 1.49 8.37
CA ASP A 64 -13.75 2.51 8.55
C ASP A 64 -13.51 3.42 9.76
N THR A 65 -12.59 3.06 10.64
CA THR A 65 -12.20 3.91 11.78
C THR A 65 -11.05 4.88 11.46
N CYS A 66 -10.49 4.80 10.24
CA CYS A 66 -9.28 5.55 9.85
C CYS A 66 -9.58 6.76 8.93
N ASP A 67 -10.68 7.46 9.14
CA ASP A 67 -11.08 8.59 8.26
C ASP A 67 -10.03 9.70 8.17
N ALA A 68 -9.30 10.01 9.25
CA ALA A 68 -8.23 11.01 9.22
C ALA A 68 -7.14 10.64 8.19
N ALA A 69 -6.70 9.38 8.17
CA ALA A 69 -5.75 8.90 7.17
C ALA A 69 -6.31 9.02 5.75
N VAL A 70 -7.56 8.61 5.53
CA VAL A 70 -8.21 8.70 4.21
C VAL A 70 -8.25 10.14 3.71
N GLN A 71 -8.59 11.12 4.57
CA GLN A 71 -8.62 12.54 4.20
C GLN A 71 -7.21 13.07 3.87
N ASN A 72 -6.20 12.69 4.64
CA ASN A 72 -4.82 13.10 4.39
C ASN A 72 -4.26 12.49 3.09
N ILE A 73 -4.61 11.23 2.79
CA ILE A 73 -4.28 10.60 1.51
C ILE A 73 -4.97 11.33 0.34
N ARG A 74 -6.25 11.68 0.46
CA ARG A 74 -6.97 12.47 -0.55
C ARG A 74 -6.33 13.83 -0.83
N LYS A 75 -5.81 14.50 0.22
CA LYS A 75 -5.05 15.75 0.04
C LYS A 75 -3.78 15.50 -0.78
N ALA A 76 -3.03 14.46 -0.47
CA ALA A 76 -1.81 14.08 -1.18
C ALA A 76 -2.08 13.71 -2.65
N MET A 77 -3.20 13.04 -2.94
CA MET A 77 -3.63 12.66 -4.30
C MET A 77 -3.92 13.87 -5.21
N LYS A 78 -4.05 15.09 -4.67
CA LYS A 78 -4.11 16.31 -5.51
C LYS A 78 -2.84 16.54 -6.32
N ASN A 79 -1.70 16.03 -5.86
CA ASN A 79 -0.49 15.91 -6.65
C ASN A 79 -0.51 14.58 -7.42
N GLU A 80 -1.07 14.60 -8.62
CA GLU A 80 -1.23 13.42 -9.49
C GLU A 80 0.10 12.77 -9.90
N LYS A 81 1.22 13.45 -9.71
CA LYS A 81 2.57 12.94 -10.01
C LYS A 81 3.26 12.29 -8.81
N LEU A 82 2.70 12.44 -7.61
CA LEU A 82 3.26 11.85 -6.38
C LEU A 82 3.05 10.33 -6.41
N PRO A 83 4.11 9.50 -6.37
CA PRO A 83 3.96 8.07 -6.24
C PRO A 83 3.32 7.68 -4.90
N ILE A 84 2.35 6.77 -4.94
CA ILE A 84 1.67 6.25 -3.75
C ILE A 84 1.64 4.73 -3.81
N PHE A 85 2.09 4.07 -2.74
CA PHE A 85 1.99 2.62 -2.58
C PHE A 85 1.40 2.27 -1.21
N GLY A 86 0.37 1.42 -1.21
CA GLY A 86 -0.30 0.94 0.01
C GLY A 86 -0.26 -0.58 0.17
N ILE A 87 0.02 -1.06 1.38
CA ILE A 87 0.05 -2.49 1.72
C ILE A 87 -1.01 -2.82 2.76
N CYS A 88 -1.82 -3.84 2.51
CA CYS A 88 -2.85 -4.40 3.40
C CYS A 88 -3.84 -3.32 3.88
N MET A 89 -3.74 -2.80 5.10
CA MET A 89 -4.51 -1.63 5.54
C MET A 89 -4.31 -0.45 4.57
N GLY A 90 -3.09 -0.22 4.10
CA GLY A 90 -2.77 0.82 3.14
C GLY A 90 -3.48 0.65 1.78
N ASN A 91 -3.68 -0.58 1.31
CA ASN A 91 -4.52 -0.85 0.15
C ASN A 91 -5.96 -0.40 0.38
N GLN A 92 -6.51 -0.72 1.54
CA GLN A 92 -7.90 -0.38 1.90
C GLN A 92 -8.08 1.14 2.03
N LEU A 93 -7.15 1.84 2.68
CA LEU A 93 -7.20 3.30 2.86
C LEU A 93 -7.01 4.05 1.53
N LEU A 94 -6.10 3.60 0.67
CA LEU A 94 -5.92 4.16 -0.68
C LEU A 94 -7.18 3.96 -1.53
N SER A 95 -7.79 2.78 -1.45
CA SER A 95 -9.03 2.46 -2.17
C SER A 95 -10.20 3.34 -1.70
N LYS A 96 -10.34 3.55 -0.39
CA LYS A 96 -11.33 4.50 0.19
C LYS A 96 -11.05 5.93 -0.25
N ALA A 97 -9.80 6.35 -0.27
CA ALA A 97 -9.42 7.68 -0.76
C ALA A 97 -9.78 7.86 -2.24
N GLY A 98 -9.66 6.82 -3.06
CA GLY A 98 -10.12 6.74 -4.43
C GLY A 98 -11.63 6.59 -4.62
N GLY A 99 -12.41 6.50 -3.53
CA GLY A 99 -13.87 6.42 -3.57
C GLY A 99 -14.46 5.01 -3.60
N ALA A 100 -13.64 3.97 -3.54
CA ALA A 100 -14.12 2.58 -3.47
C ALA A 100 -14.65 2.23 -2.06
N LYS A 101 -15.51 1.22 -2.03
CA LYS A 101 -16.03 0.64 -0.79
C LYS A 101 -15.21 -0.58 -0.37
N ILE A 102 -15.10 -0.76 0.94
CA ILE A 102 -14.47 -1.92 1.58
C ILE A 102 -15.57 -2.76 2.21
N TYR A 103 -15.44 -4.07 2.13
CA TYR A 103 -16.36 -4.99 2.77
C TYR A 103 -15.63 -6.02 3.62
N LYS A 104 -16.29 -6.53 4.64
CA LYS A 104 -15.74 -7.57 5.50
C LYS A 104 -15.92 -8.94 4.86
N LEU A 105 -14.82 -9.67 4.72
CA LEU A 105 -14.82 -11.04 4.26
C LEU A 105 -15.45 -11.97 5.32
N LYS A 106 -16.15 -13.02 4.90
CA LYS A 106 -16.76 -13.97 5.81
C LYS A 106 -15.74 -14.67 6.70
N TYR A 107 -14.58 -15.04 6.16
CA TYR A 107 -13.52 -15.78 6.87
C TYR A 107 -12.19 -15.03 6.93
N GLY A 108 -11.96 -14.10 6.00
CA GLY A 108 -10.66 -13.44 5.78
C GLY A 108 -9.62 -14.39 5.18
N HIS A 109 -8.48 -13.82 4.81
CA HIS A 109 -7.33 -14.56 4.30
C HIS A 109 -6.19 -14.50 5.32
N ARG A 110 -5.80 -15.66 5.87
CA ARG A 110 -4.77 -15.78 6.90
C ARG A 110 -3.92 -17.01 6.63
N SER A 111 -2.96 -16.85 5.71
CA SER A 111 -2.00 -17.91 5.38
C SER A 111 -0.84 -17.37 4.56
N HIS A 112 0.19 -18.20 4.36
CA HIS A 112 1.37 -17.87 3.55
C HIS A 112 1.33 -18.51 2.15
N ASN A 113 0.18 -19.03 1.73
CA ASN A 113 0.01 -19.74 0.46
C ASN A 113 -1.23 -19.29 -0.32
N GLN A 114 -1.56 -17.99 -0.25
CA GLN A 114 -2.67 -17.43 -1.01
C GLN A 114 -2.23 -17.11 -2.45
N PRO A 115 -2.81 -17.76 -3.46
CA PRO A 115 -2.46 -17.51 -4.85
C PRO A 115 -3.16 -16.24 -5.35
N VAL A 116 -2.39 -15.34 -5.94
CA VAL A 116 -2.90 -14.13 -6.60
C VAL A 116 -2.44 -14.09 -8.05
N ARG A 117 -3.28 -13.54 -8.92
CA ARG A 117 -2.96 -13.26 -10.31
C ARG A 117 -2.84 -11.76 -10.53
N MET A 118 -1.79 -11.35 -11.23
CA MET A 118 -1.64 -9.97 -11.69
C MET A 118 -2.54 -9.76 -12.91
N VAL A 119 -3.50 -8.85 -12.80
CA VAL A 119 -4.52 -8.59 -13.83
C VAL A 119 -3.87 -8.10 -15.13
N GLY A 120 -4.37 -8.60 -16.26
CA GLY A 120 -3.81 -8.26 -17.59
C GLY A 120 -2.53 -9.02 -17.96
N THR A 121 -2.11 -9.96 -17.11
CA THR A 121 -0.94 -10.82 -17.35
C THR A 121 -1.24 -12.28 -17.00
N GLU A 122 -0.33 -13.18 -17.36
CA GLU A 122 -0.36 -14.59 -16.94
C GLU A 122 0.44 -14.82 -15.63
N ARG A 123 0.96 -13.77 -15.01
CA ARG A 123 1.78 -13.86 -13.80
C ARG A 123 0.92 -14.16 -12.58
N CYS A 124 1.26 -15.24 -11.89
CA CYS A 124 0.67 -15.66 -10.63
C CYS A 124 1.75 -15.72 -9.55
N PHE A 125 1.36 -15.41 -8.33
CA PHE A 125 2.25 -15.38 -7.18
C PHE A 125 1.61 -16.12 -6.02
N ILE A 126 2.42 -16.76 -5.19
CA ILE A 126 2.00 -17.22 -3.87
C ILE A 126 2.34 -16.11 -2.87
N THR A 127 1.37 -15.72 -2.05
CA THR A 127 1.48 -14.56 -1.18
C THR A 127 1.17 -14.89 0.27
N ALA A 128 1.78 -14.11 1.18
CA ALA A 128 1.40 -14.08 2.59
C ALA A 128 0.27 -13.07 2.80
N GLN A 129 -0.79 -13.48 3.50
CA GLN A 129 -1.96 -12.64 3.76
C GLN A 129 -2.41 -12.78 5.22
N ASP A 130 -2.87 -11.67 5.78
CA ASP A 130 -3.51 -11.60 7.10
C ASP A 130 -4.47 -10.41 7.11
N HIS A 131 -5.66 -10.60 6.52
CA HIS A 131 -6.67 -9.55 6.46
C HIS A 131 -8.09 -10.10 6.51
N GLY A 132 -9.02 -9.30 7.04
CA GLY A 132 -10.45 -9.62 7.13
C GLY A 132 -11.34 -8.75 6.23
N TYR A 133 -10.76 -7.81 5.50
CA TYR A 133 -11.47 -6.88 4.62
C TYR A 133 -10.92 -6.92 3.21
N ALA A 134 -11.76 -6.63 2.22
CA ALA A 134 -11.38 -6.53 0.82
C ALA A 134 -12.05 -5.33 0.14
N VAL A 135 -11.47 -4.88 -0.96
CA VAL A 135 -12.03 -3.83 -1.82
C VAL A 135 -13.13 -4.40 -2.68
N ASP A 136 -14.27 -3.72 -2.75
CA ASP A 136 -15.35 -4.08 -3.68
C ASP A 136 -15.02 -3.56 -5.08
N ASN A 137 -14.66 -4.47 -5.97
CA ASN A 137 -14.31 -4.17 -7.37
C ASN A 137 -15.41 -3.39 -8.12
N ASN A 138 -16.68 -3.61 -7.76
CA ASN A 138 -17.82 -2.94 -8.42
C ASN A 138 -17.93 -1.45 -8.06
N THR A 139 -17.20 -1.02 -7.05
CA THR A 139 -17.21 0.37 -6.55
C THR A 139 -15.97 1.16 -6.96
N LEU A 140 -15.03 0.54 -7.67
CA LEU A 140 -13.86 1.23 -8.22
C LEU A 140 -14.31 2.31 -9.21
N GLY A 141 -13.79 3.52 -9.07
CA GLY A 141 -14.01 4.60 -10.00
C GLY A 141 -13.44 4.29 -11.40
N ALA A 142 -13.89 5.02 -12.42
CA ALA A 142 -13.50 4.79 -13.81
C ALA A 142 -11.98 4.88 -14.07
N ASP A 143 -11.25 5.62 -13.24
CA ASP A 143 -9.80 5.81 -13.35
C ASP A 143 -8.99 4.74 -12.60
N TRP A 144 -9.64 3.83 -11.90
CA TRP A 144 -9.04 2.75 -11.15
C TRP A 144 -9.33 1.39 -11.77
N GLU A 145 -8.44 0.44 -11.55
CA GLU A 145 -8.62 -0.94 -11.94
C GLU A 145 -7.97 -1.88 -10.93
N PRO A 146 -8.47 -3.15 -10.82
CA PRO A 146 -7.79 -4.16 -10.03
C PRO A 146 -6.39 -4.42 -10.57
N LEU A 147 -5.40 -4.47 -9.68
CA LEU A 147 -4.02 -4.87 -10.01
C LEU A 147 -3.80 -6.37 -9.76
N PHE A 148 -4.35 -6.86 -8.66
CA PHE A 148 -4.27 -8.27 -8.27
C PHE A 148 -5.64 -8.82 -7.87
N ILE A 149 -5.87 -10.08 -8.16
CA ILE A 149 -7.08 -10.84 -7.82
C ILE A 149 -6.69 -12.15 -7.15
N ASN A 150 -7.35 -12.51 -6.04
CA ASN A 150 -7.20 -13.81 -5.39
C ASN A 150 -7.76 -14.92 -6.31
N MET A 151 -6.98 -15.96 -6.50
CA MET A 151 -7.37 -17.05 -7.40
C MET A 151 -8.34 -18.05 -6.75
N ASN A 152 -8.51 -18.02 -5.44
CA ASN A 152 -9.42 -18.93 -4.73
C ASN A 152 -10.86 -18.42 -4.74
N ASP A 153 -11.07 -17.10 -4.53
CA ASP A 153 -12.41 -16.54 -4.35
C ASP A 153 -12.72 -15.30 -5.21
N GLY A 154 -11.74 -14.84 -6.01
CA GLY A 154 -11.91 -13.68 -6.89
C GLY A 154 -11.91 -12.33 -6.18
N SER A 155 -11.63 -12.27 -4.89
CA SER A 155 -11.53 -11.00 -4.16
C SER A 155 -10.39 -10.12 -4.66
N ASN A 156 -10.54 -8.81 -4.49
CA ASN A 156 -9.50 -7.85 -4.84
C ASN A 156 -8.29 -8.00 -3.92
N GLU A 157 -7.11 -8.05 -4.52
CA GLU A 157 -5.83 -8.17 -3.82
C GLU A 157 -4.88 -6.99 -4.09
N GLY A 158 -5.40 -5.93 -4.69
CA GLY A 158 -4.69 -4.70 -4.96
C GLY A 158 -5.33 -3.92 -6.11
N ILE A 159 -5.13 -2.62 -6.10
CA ILE A 159 -5.61 -1.70 -7.12
C ILE A 159 -4.48 -0.89 -7.72
N LYS A 160 -4.71 -0.35 -8.91
CA LYS A 160 -3.86 0.69 -9.50
C LYS A 160 -4.69 1.76 -10.18
N HIS A 161 -4.16 2.97 -10.21
CA HIS A 161 -4.70 4.04 -11.03
C HIS A 161 -4.21 3.90 -12.47
N LYS A 162 -5.05 4.21 -13.45
CA LYS A 162 -4.73 4.00 -14.87
C LYS A 162 -3.65 4.93 -15.41
N THR A 163 -3.52 6.11 -14.85
CA THR A 163 -2.60 7.17 -15.32
C THR A 163 -1.64 7.67 -14.25
N ASN A 164 -2.07 7.75 -13.00
CA ASN A 164 -1.26 8.27 -11.90
C ASN A 164 -0.40 7.15 -11.28
N PRO A 165 0.75 7.46 -10.69
CA PRO A 165 1.66 6.46 -10.13
C PRO A 165 1.18 5.95 -8.75
N TRP A 166 -0.06 5.45 -8.70
CA TRP A 166 -0.71 4.97 -7.48
C TRP A 166 -1.09 3.51 -7.61
N PHE A 167 -0.65 2.70 -6.68
CA PHE A 167 -0.98 1.28 -6.66
C PHE A 167 -0.91 0.70 -5.25
N SER A 168 -1.42 -0.50 -5.08
CA SER A 168 -1.47 -1.17 -3.79
C SER A 168 -1.46 -2.69 -3.91
N ALA A 169 -1.17 -3.35 -2.78
CA ALA A 169 -1.30 -4.78 -2.59
C ALA A 169 -2.03 -5.07 -1.27
N GLN A 170 -3.02 -5.97 -1.29
CA GLN A 170 -3.71 -6.42 -0.09
C GLN A 170 -2.87 -7.43 0.70
N PHE A 171 -2.05 -8.21 0.00
CA PHE A 171 -1.09 -9.15 0.58
C PHE A 171 0.18 -8.44 1.08
N HIS A 172 1.10 -9.20 1.68
CA HIS A 172 2.33 -8.72 2.29
C HIS A 172 3.56 -9.01 1.41
N PRO A 173 3.96 -8.10 0.49
CA PRO A 173 5.12 -8.30 -0.38
C PRO A 173 6.45 -8.23 0.37
N GLU A 174 6.47 -7.65 1.57
CA GLU A 174 7.64 -7.60 2.44
C GLU A 174 7.97 -8.96 3.07
N ALA A 175 7.08 -9.93 2.97
CA ALA A 175 7.21 -11.27 3.58
C ALA A 175 7.57 -11.24 5.09
N ALA A 176 8.56 -12.00 5.54
CA ALA A 176 9.06 -12.13 6.90
C ALA A 176 7.98 -12.46 7.98
N SER A 177 7.27 -13.58 7.82
CA SER A 177 7.53 -14.79 7.04
C SER A 177 6.68 -14.86 5.76
N GLY A 178 7.03 -15.77 4.85
CA GLY A 178 6.29 -16.06 3.64
C GLY A 178 7.11 -15.87 2.35
N PRO A 179 6.48 -16.07 1.19
CA PRO A 179 7.13 -15.92 -0.12
C PRO A 179 7.63 -14.49 -0.36
N THR A 180 8.77 -14.38 -1.05
CA THR A 180 9.42 -13.10 -1.40
C THR A 180 9.21 -12.70 -2.86
N ASP A 181 8.46 -13.48 -3.61
CA ASP A 181 8.29 -13.31 -5.06
C ASP A 181 7.67 -11.97 -5.48
N THR A 182 7.01 -11.29 -4.55
CA THR A 182 6.35 -10.01 -4.78
C THR A 182 7.12 -8.80 -4.21
N GLU A 183 8.34 -9.00 -3.69
CA GLU A 183 9.18 -7.90 -3.17
C GLU A 183 9.52 -6.86 -4.25
N PHE A 184 9.46 -7.22 -5.53
CA PHE A 184 9.66 -6.33 -6.67
C PHE A 184 8.72 -5.10 -6.66
N LEU A 185 7.58 -5.16 -5.97
CA LEU A 185 6.66 -4.01 -5.84
C LEU A 185 7.31 -2.83 -5.11
N PHE A 186 8.25 -3.09 -4.21
CA PHE A 186 9.07 -2.03 -3.60
C PHE A 186 10.00 -1.38 -4.63
N ASP A 187 10.59 -2.17 -5.55
CA ASP A 187 11.43 -1.65 -6.62
C ASP A 187 10.61 -0.79 -7.59
N GLU A 188 9.40 -1.24 -7.95
CA GLU A 188 8.48 -0.45 -8.77
C GLU A 188 8.15 0.89 -8.12
N PHE A 189 7.82 0.90 -6.82
CA PHE A 189 7.53 2.13 -6.10
C PHE A 189 8.72 3.08 -6.06
N VAL A 190 9.92 2.58 -5.69
CA VAL A 190 11.12 3.41 -5.57
C VAL A 190 11.56 3.96 -6.94
N ASN A 191 11.38 3.20 -8.01
CA ASN A 191 11.69 3.65 -9.37
C ASN A 191 10.76 4.78 -9.87
N LEU A 192 9.59 4.95 -9.27
CA LEU A 192 8.68 6.06 -9.58
C LEU A 192 9.04 7.36 -8.85
N LEU A 193 9.85 7.30 -7.79
CA LEU A 193 10.33 8.48 -7.05
C LEU A 193 11.26 9.33 -7.94
N LYS A 194 11.11 10.63 -7.86
CA LYS A 194 11.90 11.58 -8.66
C LYS A 194 13.00 12.24 -7.85
#